data_f5507ce511ceccd651aece0043ba4b80
#
_entry.id   f5507ce511ceccd651aece0043ba4b80
#
_cell.length_a   1.000
_cell.length_b   1.000
_cell.length_c   1.000
_cell.angle_alpha   90.00
_cell.angle_beta   90.00
_cell.angle_gamma   90.00
#
_symmetry.space_group_name_H-M   'P 1'
#
loop_
_entity.id
_entity.type
_entity.pdbx_description
1 polymer ?
#
loop_
_entity_poly.entity_id
_entity_poly.type
_entity_poly.pdbx_seq_one_letter_code
_entity_poly.pdbx_strand_id
1 'polypeptide(L)'
;LQRLQAALAPHPFEPASATTTFVLTMADATAAELMPPLVELFAVQAPDVSLRVVPLTTRDPRRLLDEGHADLAIGNFPAVITDLTARAQSGEVVAFVHHRLFQGDYVCVMRKGHPLARGPFTLERYCAARHMLVSFSGRAYGFIDEALAALGHTRRVVLTVNQFFTAGKVVTHSDLLAVLPRHFVNVTGFADQLVLRELPFTSPAIQIDALWHQRQNSSSAHAWLRAQVAALAQQAFVAP
;
A
#
# COMPACT_ATOMS: atom_id res chain seq x y z
N LEU A 1 -21.04 28.50 32.00
CA LEU A 1 -20.65 27.08 31.81
C LEU A 1 -21.17 26.53 30.47
N GLN A 2 -22.47 26.63 30.14
CA GLN A 2 -23.05 26.14 28.88
C GLN A 2 -22.42 26.76 27.61
N ARG A 3 -22.07 28.05 27.62
CA ARG A 3 -21.40 28.72 26.48
C ARG A 3 -19.96 28.27 26.30
N LEU A 4 -19.26 27.92 27.39
CA LEU A 4 -17.91 27.31 27.34
C LEU A 4 -17.95 25.85 26.86
N GLN A 5 -18.97 25.10 27.26
CA GLN A 5 -19.17 23.71 26.79
C GLN A 5 -19.53 23.67 25.30
N ALA A 6 -20.35 24.64 24.81
CA ALA A 6 -20.68 24.76 23.39
C ALA A 6 -19.46 25.19 22.55
N ALA A 7 -18.54 26.01 23.10
CA ALA A 7 -17.31 26.41 22.42
C ALA A 7 -16.24 25.31 22.42
N LEU A 8 -16.34 24.33 23.32
CA LEU A 8 -15.46 23.17 23.41
C LEU A 8 -16.04 21.92 22.74
N ALA A 9 -17.31 21.98 22.29
CA ALA A 9 -17.86 20.90 21.49
C ALA A 9 -17.10 20.81 20.17
N PRO A 10 -16.69 19.60 19.73
CA PRO A 10 -16.05 19.44 18.43
C PRO A 10 -17.00 19.99 17.37
N HIS A 11 -16.62 21.08 16.69
CA HIS A 11 -17.39 21.53 15.54
C HIS A 11 -17.37 20.42 14.50
N PRO A 12 -18.51 20.06 13.90
CA PRO A 12 -18.50 19.13 12.79
C PRO A 12 -17.59 19.68 11.71
N PHE A 13 -16.80 18.82 11.10
CA PHE A 13 -15.96 19.19 9.97
C PHE A 13 -16.86 19.52 8.77
N GLU A 14 -16.72 20.74 8.26
CA GLU A 14 -17.46 21.23 7.09
C GLU A 14 -16.52 21.18 5.86
N PRO A 15 -16.52 20.07 5.08
CA PRO A 15 -15.56 19.90 3.99
C PRO A 15 -15.57 21.02 2.98
N ALA A 16 -16.76 21.53 2.64
CA ALA A 16 -16.95 22.55 1.59
C ALA A 16 -16.31 23.91 1.91
N SER A 17 -16.02 24.20 3.17
CA SER A 17 -15.41 25.47 3.62
C SER A 17 -14.07 25.27 4.32
N ALA A 18 -13.62 24.03 4.44
CA ALA A 18 -12.37 23.72 5.13
C ALA A 18 -11.15 24.06 4.25
N THR A 19 -10.08 24.58 4.89
CA THR A 19 -8.80 24.94 4.23
C THR A 19 -7.63 24.15 4.76
N THR A 20 -7.88 22.98 5.33
CA THR A 20 -6.85 22.13 5.94
C THR A 20 -5.99 21.41 4.90
N THR A 21 -4.81 20.96 5.33
CA THR A 21 -3.94 20.09 4.52
C THR A 21 -3.85 18.72 5.20
N PHE A 22 -4.09 17.65 4.46
CA PHE A 22 -3.82 16.29 4.90
C PHE A 22 -2.55 15.75 4.26
N VAL A 23 -1.70 15.12 5.06
CA VAL A 23 -0.47 14.47 4.61
C VAL A 23 -0.66 12.96 4.67
N LEU A 24 -0.63 12.32 3.52
CA LEU A 24 -0.75 10.87 3.36
C LEU A 24 0.61 10.27 3.06
N THR A 25 0.93 9.10 3.60
CA THR A 25 2.11 8.34 3.19
C THR A 25 1.69 6.99 2.62
N MET A 26 2.16 6.67 1.41
CA MET A 26 1.85 5.44 0.71
C MET A 26 2.85 5.13 -0.40
N ALA A 27 2.82 3.88 -0.89
CA ALA A 27 3.60 3.49 -2.07
C ALA A 27 2.97 4.05 -3.36
N ASP A 28 3.78 4.17 -4.40
CA ASP A 28 3.36 4.65 -5.73
C ASP A 28 2.21 3.81 -6.33
N ALA A 29 2.21 2.50 -6.14
CA ALA A 29 1.12 1.63 -6.58
C ALA A 29 -0.21 1.96 -5.91
N THR A 30 -0.19 2.18 -4.59
CA THR A 30 -1.40 2.56 -3.83
C THR A 30 -1.87 3.96 -4.22
N ALA A 31 -0.93 4.89 -4.41
CA ALA A 31 -1.25 6.25 -4.82
C ALA A 31 -1.87 6.31 -6.22
N ALA A 32 -1.37 5.50 -7.16
CA ALA A 32 -1.88 5.46 -8.52
C ALA A 32 -3.36 5.08 -8.61
N GLU A 33 -3.82 4.22 -7.71
CA GLU A 33 -5.22 3.78 -7.69
C GLU A 33 -6.12 4.69 -6.84
N LEU A 34 -5.60 5.14 -5.70
CA LEU A 34 -6.41 5.87 -4.72
C LEU A 34 -6.50 7.38 -5.01
N MET A 35 -5.42 7.99 -5.55
CA MET A 35 -5.39 9.44 -5.72
C MET A 35 -6.35 9.96 -6.78
N PRO A 36 -6.51 9.37 -7.98
CA PRO A 36 -7.44 9.89 -8.97
C PRO A 36 -8.89 10.05 -8.42
N PRO A 37 -9.53 9.00 -7.88
CA PRO A 37 -10.90 9.15 -7.36
C PRO A 37 -10.95 10.04 -6.11
N LEU A 38 -9.89 10.10 -5.31
CA LEU A 38 -9.86 10.98 -4.14
C LEU A 38 -9.78 12.46 -4.54
N VAL A 39 -9.00 12.79 -5.56
CA VAL A 39 -8.92 14.17 -6.11
C VAL A 39 -10.24 14.60 -6.73
N GLU A 40 -10.91 13.72 -7.49
CA GLU A 40 -12.24 13.99 -8.05
C GLU A 40 -13.27 14.28 -6.94
N LEU A 41 -13.27 13.46 -5.88
CA LEU A 41 -14.15 13.67 -4.73
C LEU A 41 -13.86 15.00 -4.03
N PHE A 42 -12.58 15.32 -3.78
CA PHE A 42 -12.19 16.55 -3.10
C PHE A 42 -12.53 17.79 -3.93
N ALA A 43 -12.39 17.73 -5.24
CA ALA A 43 -12.78 18.85 -6.12
C ALA A 43 -14.25 19.25 -5.96
N VAL A 44 -15.13 18.29 -5.62
CA VAL A 44 -16.57 18.53 -5.44
C VAL A 44 -16.93 18.83 -3.98
N GLN A 45 -16.38 18.05 -3.03
CA GLN A 45 -16.84 18.09 -1.65
C GLN A 45 -15.98 18.97 -0.74
N ALA A 46 -14.71 19.19 -1.08
CA ALA A 46 -13.74 19.89 -0.23
C ALA A 46 -12.70 20.65 -1.08
N PRO A 47 -13.15 21.63 -1.91
CA PRO A 47 -12.32 22.25 -2.94
C PRO A 47 -11.08 22.99 -2.41
N ASP A 48 -11.14 23.51 -1.18
CA ASP A 48 -10.06 24.26 -0.54
C ASP A 48 -9.18 23.39 0.38
N VAL A 49 -9.48 22.08 0.48
CA VAL A 49 -8.65 21.13 1.23
C VAL A 49 -7.49 20.66 0.36
N SER A 50 -6.28 20.71 0.90
CA SER A 50 -5.07 20.25 0.22
C SER A 50 -4.68 18.83 0.62
N LEU A 51 -4.22 18.05 -0.36
CA LEU A 51 -3.63 16.72 -0.16
C LEU A 51 -2.14 16.75 -0.48
N ARG A 52 -1.33 16.19 0.40
CA ARG A 52 0.10 15.95 0.18
C ARG A 52 0.37 14.48 0.31
N VAL A 53 0.97 13.88 -0.71
CA VAL A 53 1.41 12.48 -0.66
C VAL A 53 2.92 12.46 -0.52
N VAL A 54 3.40 11.82 0.54
CA VAL A 54 4.83 11.59 0.79
C VAL A 54 5.18 10.12 0.58
N PRO A 55 6.38 9.80 0.08
CA PRO A 55 6.77 8.42 -0.16
C PRO A 55 6.75 7.58 1.12
N LEU A 56 6.20 6.38 1.04
CA LEU A 56 6.35 5.37 2.09
C LEU A 56 7.70 4.68 1.92
N THR A 57 8.67 5.04 2.76
CA THR A 57 10.05 4.53 2.69
C THR A 57 10.33 3.43 3.72
N THR A 58 9.33 3.01 4.48
CA THR A 58 9.44 2.03 5.56
C THR A 58 8.23 1.13 5.61
N ARG A 59 8.39 -0.09 6.13
CA ARG A 59 7.27 -0.98 6.47
C ARG A 59 6.68 -0.73 7.85
N ASP A 60 7.26 0.19 8.62
CA ASP A 60 6.77 0.65 9.91
C ASP A 60 6.66 2.18 9.90
N PRO A 61 5.50 2.73 9.56
CA PRO A 61 5.29 4.18 9.49
C PRO A 61 4.95 4.83 10.83
N ARG A 62 4.95 4.07 11.95
CA ARG A 62 4.52 4.59 13.27
C ARG A 62 5.27 5.85 13.68
N ARG A 63 6.56 5.92 13.40
CA ARG A 63 7.36 7.11 13.69
C ARG A 63 6.89 8.34 12.91
N LEU A 64 6.60 8.19 11.62
CA LEU A 64 6.10 9.29 10.78
C LEU A 64 4.76 9.83 11.31
N LEU A 65 3.88 8.92 11.75
CA LEU A 65 2.57 9.26 12.31
C LEU A 65 2.70 9.89 13.70
N ASP A 66 3.61 9.41 14.52
CA ASP A 66 3.85 9.92 15.87
C ASP A 66 4.47 11.33 15.85
N GLU A 67 5.45 11.55 14.99
CA GLU A 67 6.08 12.87 14.79
C GLU A 67 5.20 13.86 14.03
N GLY A 68 4.02 13.44 13.52
CA GLY A 68 3.11 14.29 12.75
C GLY A 68 3.61 14.62 11.35
N HIS A 69 4.55 13.87 10.81
CA HIS A 69 5.02 14.02 9.44
C HIS A 69 4.04 13.45 8.40
N ALA A 70 3.12 12.59 8.85
CA ALA A 70 1.96 12.14 8.09
C ALA A 70 0.75 12.01 9.03
N ASP A 71 -0.44 12.25 8.50
CA ASP A 71 -1.70 12.07 9.20
C ASP A 71 -2.21 10.64 9.08
N LEU A 72 -2.03 10.03 7.91
CA LEU A 72 -2.52 8.70 7.57
C LEU A 72 -1.47 7.95 6.73
N ALA A 73 -1.14 6.74 7.13
CA ALA A 73 -0.32 5.82 6.35
C ALA A 73 -1.22 4.76 5.70
N ILE A 74 -1.03 4.51 4.40
CA ILE A 74 -1.79 3.50 3.65
C ILE A 74 -0.81 2.54 3.00
N GLY A 75 -0.89 1.25 3.35
CA GLY A 75 0.04 0.26 2.85
C GLY A 75 -0.06 -1.10 3.52
N ASN A 76 0.88 -1.98 3.19
CA ASN A 76 0.99 -3.32 3.76
C ASN A 76 1.94 -3.31 4.96
N PHE A 77 1.39 -3.45 6.17
CA PHE A 77 2.11 -3.34 7.44
C PHE A 77 1.95 -4.60 8.33
N PRO A 78 2.20 -5.83 7.83
CA PRO A 78 1.83 -7.05 8.57
C PRO A 78 2.49 -7.12 9.96
N ALA A 79 3.77 -6.79 10.09
CA ALA A 79 4.47 -6.82 11.37
C ALA A 79 3.90 -5.79 12.37
N VAL A 80 3.55 -4.59 11.91
CA VAL A 80 2.93 -3.54 12.75
C VAL A 80 1.56 -3.99 13.24
N ILE A 81 0.73 -4.53 12.34
CA ILE A 81 -0.62 -4.99 12.69
C ILE A 81 -0.56 -6.16 13.68
N THR A 82 0.37 -7.10 13.48
CA THR A 82 0.59 -8.21 14.41
C THR A 82 1.00 -7.69 15.80
N ASP A 83 1.96 -6.77 15.87
CA ASP A 83 2.41 -6.15 17.13
C ASP A 83 1.25 -5.43 17.84
N LEU A 84 0.51 -4.57 17.14
CA LEU A 84 -0.62 -3.83 17.71
C LEU A 84 -1.72 -4.78 18.23
N THR A 85 -2.01 -5.85 17.49
CA THR A 85 -3.00 -6.84 17.88
C THR A 85 -2.57 -7.59 19.15
N ALA A 86 -1.32 -8.05 19.22
CA ALA A 86 -0.77 -8.76 20.37
C ALA A 86 -0.80 -7.87 21.63
N ARG A 87 -0.39 -6.61 21.52
CA ARG A 87 -0.40 -5.64 22.63
C ARG A 87 -1.82 -5.30 23.10
N ALA A 88 -2.75 -5.13 22.18
CA ALA A 88 -4.15 -4.91 22.52
C ALA A 88 -4.74 -6.13 23.26
N GLN A 89 -4.42 -7.35 22.84
CA GLN A 89 -4.84 -8.58 23.50
C GLN A 89 -4.23 -8.74 24.92
N SER A 90 -3.02 -8.21 25.14
CA SER A 90 -2.41 -8.19 26.49
C SER A 90 -2.95 -7.07 27.39
N GLY A 91 -3.92 -6.27 26.91
CA GLY A 91 -4.51 -5.16 27.68
C GLY A 91 -3.67 -3.89 27.69
N GLU A 92 -2.64 -3.80 26.85
CA GLU A 92 -1.84 -2.59 26.72
C GLU A 92 -2.60 -1.52 25.93
N VAL A 93 -2.38 -0.25 26.31
CA VAL A 93 -2.86 0.89 25.52
C VAL A 93 -1.98 1.03 24.29
N VAL A 94 -2.58 0.88 23.10
CA VAL A 94 -1.87 1.05 21.83
C VAL A 94 -2.11 2.45 21.28
N ALA A 95 -1.02 3.11 20.86
CA ALA A 95 -1.08 4.48 20.36
C ALA A 95 -1.56 4.60 18.91
N PHE A 96 -1.69 3.49 18.19
CA PHE A 96 -2.05 3.46 16.78
C PHE A 96 -3.30 2.62 16.56
N VAL A 97 -4.10 3.06 15.59
CA VAL A 97 -5.33 2.40 15.15
C VAL A 97 -5.20 2.09 13.66
N HIS A 98 -5.74 0.97 13.23
CA HIS A 98 -5.74 0.60 11.83
C HIS A 98 -7.12 0.16 11.35
N HIS A 99 -7.31 0.22 10.04
CA HIS A 99 -8.50 -0.28 9.36
C HIS A 99 -8.09 -0.96 8.06
N ARG A 100 -8.55 -2.20 7.82
CA ARG A 100 -8.32 -2.93 6.60
C ARG A 100 -9.10 -2.30 5.45
N LEU A 101 -8.40 -1.82 4.43
CA LEU A 101 -8.99 -1.25 3.22
C LEU A 101 -9.21 -2.30 2.13
N PHE A 102 -8.21 -3.18 1.95
CA PHE A 102 -8.20 -4.14 0.85
C PHE A 102 -7.37 -5.38 1.19
N GLN A 103 -7.72 -6.50 0.57
CA GLN A 103 -6.93 -7.72 0.57
C GLN A 103 -6.84 -8.26 -0.85
N GLY A 104 -5.65 -8.66 -1.29
CA GLY A 104 -5.42 -9.18 -2.63
C GLY A 104 -4.19 -10.06 -2.71
N ASP A 105 -3.78 -10.35 -3.94
CA ASP A 105 -2.73 -11.29 -4.25
C ASP A 105 -1.56 -10.63 -4.99
N TYR A 106 -0.41 -11.31 -4.90
CA TYR A 106 0.75 -11.02 -5.73
C TYR A 106 0.77 -11.93 -6.95
N VAL A 107 1.25 -11.39 -8.05
CA VAL A 107 1.50 -12.15 -9.28
C VAL A 107 2.93 -11.96 -9.74
N CYS A 108 3.47 -13.00 -10.39
CA CYS A 108 4.72 -12.88 -11.12
C CYS A 108 4.42 -12.23 -12.47
N VAL A 109 5.13 -11.16 -12.79
CA VAL A 109 5.05 -10.49 -14.09
C VAL A 109 6.34 -10.63 -14.87
N MET A 110 6.20 -10.74 -16.18
CA MET A 110 7.29 -10.83 -17.15
C MET A 110 6.85 -10.22 -18.47
N ARG A 111 7.80 -9.80 -19.33
CA ARG A 111 7.47 -9.30 -20.67
C ARG A 111 6.80 -10.35 -21.54
N LYS A 112 6.00 -9.95 -22.51
CA LYS A 112 5.57 -10.83 -23.61
C LYS A 112 6.81 -11.36 -24.34
N GLY A 113 6.82 -12.66 -24.60
CA GLY A 113 7.98 -13.34 -25.23
C GLY A 113 9.09 -13.76 -24.25
N HIS A 114 8.93 -13.58 -22.94
CA HIS A 114 9.83 -14.18 -21.94
C HIS A 114 9.79 -15.70 -22.04
N PRO A 115 10.92 -16.43 -21.87
CA PRO A 115 10.95 -17.90 -21.96
C PRO A 115 9.99 -18.63 -21.02
N LEU A 116 9.63 -18.01 -19.88
CA LEU A 116 8.69 -18.55 -18.91
C LEU A 116 7.24 -18.06 -19.12
N ALA A 117 6.98 -17.25 -20.15
CA ALA A 117 5.62 -16.78 -20.45
C ALA A 117 4.69 -17.92 -20.91
N ARG A 118 5.27 -19.01 -21.43
CA ARG A 118 4.54 -20.19 -21.92
C ARG A 118 5.06 -21.47 -21.28
N GLY A 119 4.21 -22.50 -21.29
CA GLY A 119 4.55 -23.82 -20.74
C GLY A 119 4.54 -23.87 -19.21
N PRO A 120 5.12 -24.91 -18.62
CA PRO A 120 5.14 -25.10 -17.17
C PRO A 120 5.88 -23.97 -16.45
N PHE A 121 5.28 -23.44 -15.39
CA PHE A 121 5.87 -22.43 -14.52
C PHE A 121 6.04 -23.02 -13.13
N THR A 122 7.10 -23.84 -12.98
CA THR A 122 7.40 -24.56 -11.74
C THR A 122 8.26 -23.72 -10.79
N LEU A 123 8.31 -24.11 -9.52
CA LEU A 123 9.12 -23.45 -8.50
C LEU A 123 10.61 -23.42 -8.89
N GLU A 124 11.14 -24.54 -9.42
CA GLU A 124 12.54 -24.64 -9.84
C GLU A 124 12.84 -23.65 -10.98
N ARG A 125 11.95 -23.57 -11.97
CA ARG A 125 12.11 -22.64 -13.10
C ARG A 125 11.98 -21.19 -12.66
N TYR A 126 11.10 -20.91 -11.72
CA TYR A 126 10.97 -19.59 -11.10
C TYR A 126 12.28 -19.21 -10.37
N CYS A 127 12.79 -20.08 -9.50
CA CYS A 127 14.00 -19.84 -8.73
C CYS A 127 15.26 -19.70 -9.60
N ALA A 128 15.34 -20.43 -10.73
CA ALA A 128 16.47 -20.37 -11.67
C ALA A 128 16.50 -19.08 -12.51
N ALA A 129 15.39 -18.33 -12.56
CA ALA A 129 15.31 -17.09 -13.30
C ALA A 129 16.06 -15.95 -12.58
N ARG A 130 16.22 -14.82 -13.28
CA ARG A 130 16.75 -13.57 -12.72
C ARG A 130 15.58 -12.70 -12.27
N HIS A 131 15.68 -12.14 -11.07
CA HIS A 131 14.58 -11.40 -10.45
C HIS A 131 14.94 -9.94 -10.21
N MET A 132 13.91 -9.11 -10.25
CA MET A 132 13.91 -7.78 -9.70
C MET A 132 13.00 -7.74 -8.46
N LEU A 133 13.35 -6.92 -7.48
CA LEU A 133 12.60 -6.72 -6.26
C LEU A 133 12.26 -5.24 -6.09
N VAL A 134 11.00 -4.95 -5.79
CA VAL A 134 10.62 -3.63 -5.25
C VAL A 134 10.93 -3.62 -3.76
N SER A 135 11.90 -2.81 -3.36
CA SER A 135 12.41 -2.74 -1.99
C SER A 135 12.57 -1.29 -1.55
N PHE A 136 11.79 -0.86 -0.59
CA PHE A 136 11.88 0.49 -0.03
C PHE A 136 13.18 0.75 0.74
N SER A 137 13.77 -0.30 1.30
CA SER A 137 15.04 -0.23 2.04
C SER A 137 16.28 -0.49 1.15
N GLY A 138 16.09 -0.81 -0.13
CA GLY A 138 17.16 -1.21 -1.05
C GLY A 138 17.74 -2.60 -0.81
N ARG A 139 17.32 -3.33 0.23
CA ARG A 139 17.78 -4.70 0.50
C ARG A 139 17.25 -5.65 -0.57
N ALA A 140 18.11 -6.55 -1.07
CA ALA A 140 17.78 -7.57 -2.06
C ALA A 140 17.12 -8.81 -1.42
N TYR A 141 16.32 -8.61 -0.37
CA TYR A 141 15.61 -9.63 0.38
C TYR A 141 14.27 -9.09 0.87
N GLY A 142 13.20 -9.84 0.70
CA GLY A 142 11.85 -9.46 1.09
C GLY A 142 10.96 -10.66 1.37
N PHE A 143 9.65 -10.43 1.54
CA PHE A 143 8.67 -11.45 1.93
C PHE A 143 8.58 -12.65 0.97
N ILE A 144 8.86 -12.47 -0.33
CA ILE A 144 8.97 -13.59 -1.29
C ILE A 144 10.19 -14.45 -0.98
N ASP A 145 11.28 -13.82 -0.58
CA ASP A 145 12.52 -14.55 -0.24
C ASP A 145 12.35 -15.31 1.08
N GLU A 146 11.58 -14.76 2.03
CA GLU A 146 11.17 -15.44 3.25
C GLU A 146 10.30 -16.67 2.95
N ALA A 147 9.31 -16.52 2.06
CA ALA A 147 8.44 -17.62 1.65
C ALA A 147 9.22 -18.73 0.92
N LEU A 148 10.17 -18.38 0.05
CA LEU A 148 11.03 -19.32 -0.62
C LEU A 148 11.98 -20.04 0.36
N ALA A 149 12.56 -19.31 1.31
CA ALA A 149 13.45 -19.89 2.32
C ALA A 149 12.72 -20.93 3.20
N ALA A 150 11.45 -20.68 3.54
CA ALA A 150 10.62 -21.65 4.25
C ALA A 150 10.39 -22.96 3.47
N LEU A 151 10.53 -22.92 2.14
CA LEU A 151 10.45 -24.09 1.25
C LEU A 151 11.84 -24.68 0.91
N GLY A 152 12.91 -24.14 1.51
CA GLY A 152 14.28 -24.56 1.21
C GLY A 152 14.83 -24.07 -0.13
N HIS A 153 14.21 -23.02 -0.70
CA HIS A 153 14.59 -22.43 -1.99
C HIS A 153 15.12 -21.01 -1.85
N THR A 154 15.87 -20.57 -2.86
CA THR A 154 16.34 -19.19 -3.01
C THR A 154 16.16 -18.76 -4.46
N ARG A 155 16.18 -17.44 -4.69
CA ARG A 155 16.19 -16.85 -6.04
C ARG A 155 17.31 -15.83 -6.17
N ARG A 156 17.70 -15.49 -7.39
CA ARG A 156 18.72 -14.49 -7.67
C ARG A 156 18.05 -13.12 -7.95
N VAL A 157 18.06 -12.22 -6.97
CA VAL A 157 17.70 -10.81 -7.16
C VAL A 157 18.90 -10.07 -7.72
N VAL A 158 18.78 -9.54 -8.94
CA VAL A 158 19.87 -8.83 -9.66
C VAL A 158 19.65 -7.33 -9.72
N LEU A 159 18.44 -6.86 -9.39
CA LEU A 159 18.06 -5.45 -9.35
C LEU A 159 17.07 -5.21 -8.22
N THR A 160 17.28 -4.15 -7.46
CA THR A 160 16.26 -3.58 -6.56
C THR A 160 15.86 -2.20 -7.05
N VAL A 161 14.58 -1.90 -6.97
CA VAL A 161 14.01 -0.57 -7.23
C VAL A 161 13.10 -0.20 -6.07
N ASN A 162 12.80 1.07 -5.90
CA ASN A 162 11.96 1.55 -4.79
C ASN A 162 10.54 1.96 -5.22
N GLN A 163 10.17 1.69 -6.48
CA GLN A 163 8.87 2.04 -7.04
C GLN A 163 8.32 0.90 -7.91
N PHE A 164 7.02 0.66 -7.80
CA PHE A 164 6.33 -0.37 -8.59
C PHE A 164 6.22 0.01 -10.07
N PHE A 165 6.03 1.30 -10.40
CA PHE A 165 6.02 1.77 -11.79
C PHE A 165 7.37 1.52 -12.49
N THR A 166 8.48 1.81 -11.81
CA THR A 166 9.82 1.51 -12.34
C THR A 166 9.97 0.02 -12.58
N ALA A 167 9.49 -0.83 -11.67
CA ALA A 167 9.53 -2.27 -11.83
C ALA A 167 8.75 -2.72 -13.08
N GLY A 168 7.52 -2.24 -13.27
CA GLY A 168 6.72 -2.53 -14.47
C GLY A 168 7.44 -2.16 -15.75
N LYS A 169 8.04 -0.96 -15.80
CA LYS A 169 8.80 -0.49 -16.98
C LYS A 169 10.03 -1.33 -17.27
N VAL A 170 10.82 -1.68 -16.26
CA VAL A 170 12.05 -2.51 -16.44
C VAL A 170 11.70 -3.90 -16.95
N VAL A 171 10.64 -4.52 -16.42
CA VAL A 171 10.20 -5.86 -16.85
C VAL A 171 9.85 -5.89 -18.33
N THR A 172 9.20 -4.86 -18.87
CA THR A 172 8.83 -4.83 -20.30
C THR A 172 10.05 -4.82 -21.25
N HIS A 173 11.25 -4.44 -20.75
CA HIS A 173 12.47 -4.30 -21.53
C HIS A 173 13.57 -5.29 -21.13
N SER A 174 13.26 -6.30 -20.31
CA SER A 174 14.26 -7.25 -19.80
C SER A 174 13.70 -8.66 -19.63
N ASP A 175 14.59 -9.63 -19.38
CA ASP A 175 14.23 -10.98 -18.97
C ASP A 175 14.22 -11.14 -17.44
N LEU A 176 13.87 -10.06 -16.72
CA LEU A 176 13.68 -10.13 -15.29
C LEU A 176 12.25 -10.50 -14.93
N LEU A 177 12.10 -11.32 -13.92
CA LEU A 177 10.81 -11.53 -13.26
C LEU A 177 10.64 -10.50 -12.14
N ALA A 178 9.45 -9.98 -12.00
CA ALA A 178 9.07 -9.19 -10.82
C ALA A 178 7.80 -9.76 -10.20
N VAL A 179 7.61 -9.51 -8.91
CA VAL A 179 6.37 -9.81 -8.20
C VAL A 179 5.69 -8.48 -7.87
N LEU A 180 4.50 -8.30 -8.42
CA LEU A 180 3.71 -7.08 -8.26
C LEU A 180 2.35 -7.41 -7.65
N PRO A 181 1.71 -6.46 -6.95
CA PRO A 181 0.30 -6.55 -6.62
C PRO A 181 -0.54 -6.76 -7.89
N ARG A 182 -1.43 -7.75 -7.88
CA ARG A 182 -2.26 -8.05 -9.06
C ARG A 182 -3.08 -6.84 -9.52
N HIS A 183 -3.74 -6.17 -8.58
CA HIS A 183 -4.56 -4.99 -8.84
C HIS A 183 -3.76 -3.87 -9.52
N PHE A 184 -2.50 -3.69 -9.14
CA PHE A 184 -1.64 -2.65 -9.69
C PHE A 184 -1.25 -2.88 -11.16
N VAL A 185 -1.24 -4.13 -11.66
CA VAL A 185 -0.77 -4.42 -13.03
C VAL A 185 -1.56 -3.62 -14.06
N ASN A 186 -2.86 -3.48 -13.88
CA ASN A 186 -3.74 -2.76 -14.83
C ASN A 186 -3.42 -1.26 -14.89
N VAL A 187 -2.95 -0.66 -13.80
CA VAL A 187 -2.63 0.79 -13.74
C VAL A 187 -1.18 1.09 -14.09
N THR A 188 -0.35 0.09 -14.33
CA THR A 188 1.05 0.28 -14.76
C THR A 188 1.19 1.04 -16.08
N GLY A 189 0.15 1.02 -16.93
CA GLY A 189 0.21 1.47 -18.33
C GLY A 189 0.95 0.50 -19.25
N PHE A 190 1.35 -0.68 -18.77
CA PHE A 190 2.10 -1.70 -19.52
C PHE A 190 1.42 -3.08 -19.50
N ALA A 191 0.18 -3.19 -19.01
CA ALA A 191 -0.51 -4.46 -18.85
C ALA A 191 -0.56 -5.29 -20.14
N ASP A 192 -0.75 -4.63 -21.29
CA ASP A 192 -0.75 -5.23 -22.62
C ASP A 192 0.62 -5.75 -23.08
N GLN A 193 1.73 -5.36 -22.43
CA GLN A 193 3.10 -5.80 -22.70
C GLN A 193 3.59 -6.88 -21.73
N LEU A 194 2.81 -7.15 -20.68
CA LEU A 194 3.14 -8.08 -19.62
C LEU A 194 2.37 -9.41 -19.77
N VAL A 195 2.97 -10.47 -19.27
CA VAL A 195 2.33 -11.75 -18.99
C VAL A 195 2.34 -11.96 -17.49
N LEU A 196 1.17 -12.27 -16.94
CA LEU A 196 0.97 -12.58 -15.53
C LEU A 196 0.95 -14.10 -15.35
N ARG A 197 1.64 -14.56 -14.33
CA ARG A 197 1.61 -15.97 -13.90
C ARG A 197 1.38 -16.01 -12.40
N GLU A 198 0.55 -16.96 -11.96
CA GLU A 198 0.45 -17.27 -10.54
C GLU A 198 1.81 -17.67 -9.99
N LEU A 199 2.11 -17.28 -8.76
CA LEU A 199 3.34 -17.75 -8.10
C LEU A 199 3.28 -19.28 -7.94
N PRO A 200 4.36 -20.02 -8.26
CA PRO A 200 4.36 -21.47 -8.15
C PRO A 200 4.55 -21.97 -6.70
N PHE A 201 4.17 -21.15 -5.74
CA PHE A 201 4.16 -21.42 -4.30
C PHE A 201 3.16 -20.49 -3.59
N THR A 202 2.76 -20.86 -2.38
CA THR A 202 1.89 -20.00 -1.57
C THR A 202 2.65 -18.77 -1.08
N SER A 203 2.18 -17.59 -1.45
CA SER A 203 2.70 -16.31 -0.93
C SER A 203 1.73 -15.71 0.08
N PRO A 204 2.22 -14.87 1.01
CA PRO A 204 1.33 -14.07 1.84
C PRO A 204 0.43 -13.18 0.99
N ALA A 205 -0.84 -13.05 1.40
CA ALA A 205 -1.76 -12.09 0.78
C ALA A 205 -1.29 -10.65 1.03
N ILE A 206 -1.59 -9.77 0.08
CA ILE A 206 -1.46 -8.33 0.29
C ILE A 206 -2.58 -7.88 1.22
N GLN A 207 -2.22 -7.12 2.22
CA GLN A 207 -3.17 -6.51 3.14
C GLN A 207 -2.91 -5.01 3.19
N ILE A 208 -3.73 -4.24 2.50
CA ILE A 208 -3.62 -2.78 2.54
C ILE A 208 -4.45 -2.26 3.70
N ASP A 209 -3.78 -1.65 4.66
CA ASP A 209 -4.37 -1.05 5.84
C ASP A 209 -4.18 0.47 5.81
N ALA A 210 -5.16 1.20 6.32
CA ALA A 210 -5.00 2.56 6.78
C ALA A 210 -4.55 2.52 8.24
N LEU A 211 -3.48 3.23 8.58
CA LEU A 211 -2.89 3.31 9.93
C LEU A 211 -2.75 4.77 10.34
N TRP A 212 -3.18 5.10 11.56
CA TRP A 212 -3.07 6.46 12.10
C TRP A 212 -2.81 6.45 13.62
N HIS A 213 -2.33 7.56 14.14
CA HIS A 213 -2.15 7.72 15.58
C HIS A 213 -3.51 7.96 16.27
N GLN A 214 -3.78 7.31 17.41
CA GLN A 214 -5.05 7.39 18.14
C GLN A 214 -5.47 8.83 18.52
N ARG A 215 -4.52 9.78 18.67
CA ARG A 215 -4.84 11.19 18.89
C ARG A 215 -5.74 11.79 17.81
N GLN A 216 -5.75 11.23 16.60
CA GLN A 216 -6.61 11.66 15.50
C GLN A 216 -8.05 11.11 15.57
N ASN A 217 -8.36 10.25 16.55
CA ASN A 217 -9.70 9.68 16.67
C ASN A 217 -10.75 10.74 17.01
N SER A 218 -10.38 11.78 17.75
CA SER A 218 -11.28 12.91 18.10
C SER A 218 -11.40 13.97 17.02
N SER A 219 -10.57 13.93 15.96
CA SER A 219 -10.61 14.90 14.86
C SER A 219 -11.72 14.53 13.87
N SER A 220 -12.74 15.37 13.76
CA SER A 220 -13.82 15.21 12.77
C SER A 220 -13.31 15.28 11.33
N ALA A 221 -12.33 16.15 11.06
CA ALA A 221 -11.67 16.26 9.77
C ALA A 221 -10.96 14.97 9.38
N HIS A 222 -10.17 14.40 10.31
CA HIS A 222 -9.46 13.14 10.05
C HIS A 222 -10.44 11.96 9.94
N ALA A 223 -11.54 11.94 10.71
CA ALA A 223 -12.60 10.93 10.59
C ALA A 223 -13.25 10.98 9.20
N TRP A 224 -13.54 12.18 8.70
CA TRP A 224 -14.05 12.37 7.34
C TRP A 224 -13.07 11.83 6.29
N LEU A 225 -11.80 12.21 6.36
CA LEU A 225 -10.76 11.69 5.44
C LEU A 225 -10.72 10.17 5.43
N ARG A 226 -10.69 9.51 6.61
CA ARG A 226 -10.67 8.05 6.71
C ARG A 226 -11.88 7.40 6.07
N ALA A 227 -13.07 8.01 6.26
CA ALA A 227 -14.30 7.50 5.65
C ALA A 227 -14.25 7.57 4.12
N GLN A 228 -13.75 8.69 3.54
CA GLN A 228 -13.60 8.83 2.10
C GLN A 228 -12.57 7.82 1.55
N VAL A 229 -11.41 7.70 2.19
CA VAL A 229 -10.37 6.73 1.81
C VAL A 229 -10.92 5.29 1.86
N ALA A 230 -11.65 4.92 2.91
CA ALA A 230 -12.22 3.57 3.02
C ALA A 230 -13.26 3.29 1.93
N ALA A 231 -14.15 4.24 1.65
CA ALA A 231 -15.17 4.09 0.62
C ALA A 231 -14.57 3.95 -0.78
N LEU A 232 -13.58 4.77 -1.11
CA LEU A 232 -12.91 4.74 -2.42
C LEU A 232 -12.01 3.51 -2.59
N ALA A 233 -11.34 3.07 -1.53
CA ALA A 233 -10.50 1.88 -1.58
C ALA A 233 -11.30 0.61 -1.96
N GLN A 234 -12.53 0.48 -1.46
CA GLN A 234 -13.43 -0.61 -1.85
C GLN A 234 -13.77 -0.63 -3.34
N GLN A 235 -13.79 0.54 -3.98
CA GLN A 235 -14.07 0.66 -5.40
C GLN A 235 -12.79 0.49 -6.25
N ALA A 236 -11.69 1.13 -5.84
CA ALA A 236 -10.46 1.18 -6.61
C ALA A 236 -9.74 -0.18 -6.66
N PHE A 237 -9.67 -0.90 -5.54
CA PHE A 237 -8.90 -2.16 -5.47
C PHE A 237 -9.70 -3.41 -5.84
N VAL A 238 -11.02 -3.33 -5.96
CA VAL A 238 -11.91 -4.48 -6.26
C VAL A 238 -12.36 -4.48 -7.73
N ALA A 239 -12.11 -3.42 -8.50
CA ALA A 239 -12.43 -3.37 -9.92
C ALA A 239 -11.67 -4.48 -10.68
N PRO A 240 -12.34 -5.22 -11.60
CA PRO A 240 -11.84 -6.41 -12.28
C PRO A 240 -10.65 -6.13 -13.21
#